data_2767fe063174fb92adb0b1daaa258210
#
_entry.id   2767fe063174fb92adb0b1daaa258210
#
_cell.length_a   1.000
_cell.length_b   1.000
_cell.length_c   1.000
_cell.angle_alpha   90.00
_cell.angle_beta   90.00
_cell.angle_gamma   90.00
#
_symmetry.space_group_name_H-M   'P 1'
#
loop_
_entity.id
_entity.type
_entity.pdbx_description
1 polymer ?
#
loop_
_entity_poly.entity_id
_entity_poly.type
_entity_poly.pdbx_seq_one_letter_code
_entity_poly.pdbx_strand_id
1 'polypeptide(L)'
;MDSTPSSTKWISLTTAMVDWSRRVERGWYEGSPWLTPLRPLGWLVGRVAGRRLRRFRARAARPPVPVLVVGNLTVGGTGKTPLVIALAERARQRGLRPVVISRGYGGQTQNYPHVVRLDDDPAQVGDEPLLIARRAAVPVVLDPQRDRALARAVAQFQPGLVISDDGLQHYALPRSGEVVVIDARRGLGNRRCLPAGPLREPASRLGEVDFVVANGGAWPGAITMHLTPGDLVRLQDGESLDAAAFRERYGAVHGVAGIGNPDRFFRTLALLGLAVTPHAFADHHGFTAPDLDFADGRPVIMTEKDAVKCREFDDPRLWMLPVHANLPPVTLDAIVDRALQQQDQ
;
A
#
# COMPACT_ATOMS: atom_id res chain seq x y z
N MET A 1 -2.57 -37.87 -29.82
CA MET A 1 -3.51 -36.76 -30.07
C MET A 1 -3.48 -35.87 -28.83
N ASP A 2 -2.50 -34.99 -28.78
CA ASP A 2 -2.32 -34.02 -27.69
C ASP A 2 -3.04 -32.74 -28.06
N SER A 3 -4.10 -32.42 -27.33
CA SER A 3 -4.79 -31.14 -27.42
C SER A 3 -4.34 -30.22 -26.31
N THR A 4 -3.24 -29.51 -26.54
CA THR A 4 -2.87 -28.33 -25.73
C THR A 4 -3.93 -27.23 -25.91
N PRO A 5 -4.52 -26.70 -24.86
CA PRO A 5 -5.47 -25.59 -24.98
C PRO A 5 -4.75 -24.34 -25.47
N SER A 6 -5.25 -23.71 -26.52
CA SER A 6 -4.66 -22.57 -27.20
C SER A 6 -4.50 -21.36 -26.26
N SER A 7 -3.33 -20.72 -26.30
CA SER A 7 -2.95 -19.50 -25.57
C SER A 7 -3.96 -18.34 -25.68
N THR A 8 -4.74 -18.31 -26.76
CA THR A 8 -5.78 -17.30 -27.03
C THR A 8 -6.95 -17.34 -26.03
N LYS A 9 -7.30 -18.49 -25.44
CA LYS A 9 -8.38 -18.60 -24.45
C LYS A 9 -8.01 -17.99 -23.10
N TRP A 10 -6.76 -18.05 -22.69
CA TRP A 10 -6.28 -17.48 -21.43
C TRP A 10 -6.22 -15.95 -21.46
N ILE A 11 -5.81 -15.36 -22.60
CA ILE A 11 -5.76 -13.90 -22.79
C ILE A 11 -7.17 -13.32 -22.74
N SER A 12 -8.19 -13.99 -23.29
CA SER A 12 -9.58 -13.50 -23.25
C SER A 12 -10.21 -13.56 -21.85
N LEU A 13 -9.86 -14.54 -21.03
CA LEU A 13 -10.37 -14.68 -19.66
C LEU A 13 -9.75 -13.63 -18.72
N THR A 14 -8.46 -13.35 -18.83
CA THR A 14 -7.80 -12.31 -18.04
C THR A 14 -8.33 -10.91 -18.35
N THR A 15 -8.53 -10.60 -19.63
CA THR A 15 -9.12 -9.31 -20.05
C THR A 15 -10.55 -9.16 -19.53
N ALA A 16 -11.38 -10.20 -19.65
CA ALA A 16 -12.75 -10.20 -19.13
C ALA A 16 -12.82 -10.06 -17.61
N MET A 17 -11.90 -10.68 -16.86
CA MET A 17 -11.82 -10.54 -15.39
C MET A 17 -11.39 -9.12 -14.97
N VAL A 18 -10.46 -8.50 -15.70
CA VAL A 18 -10.03 -7.12 -15.45
C VAL A 18 -11.17 -6.15 -15.72
N ASP A 19 -11.91 -6.32 -16.80
CA ASP A 19 -13.08 -5.48 -17.11
C ASP A 19 -14.20 -5.66 -16.09
N TRP A 20 -14.43 -6.88 -15.61
CA TRP A 20 -15.41 -7.15 -14.56
C TRP A 20 -15.02 -6.48 -13.24
N SER A 21 -13.76 -6.59 -12.81
CA SER A 21 -13.29 -5.96 -11.58
C SER A 21 -13.42 -4.44 -11.62
N ARG A 22 -13.06 -3.80 -12.74
CA ARG A 22 -13.25 -2.36 -12.97
C ARG A 22 -14.73 -1.97 -12.95
N ARG A 23 -15.61 -2.79 -13.52
CA ARG A 23 -17.07 -2.55 -13.51
C ARG A 23 -17.65 -2.63 -12.10
N VAL A 24 -17.23 -3.62 -11.31
CA VAL A 24 -17.64 -3.76 -9.90
C VAL A 24 -17.15 -2.54 -9.10
N GLU A 25 -15.87 -2.20 -9.24
CA GLU A 25 -15.27 -1.07 -8.56
C GLU A 25 -15.98 0.25 -8.91
N ARG A 26 -16.22 0.52 -10.20
CA ARG A 26 -16.98 1.68 -10.62
C ARG A 26 -18.38 1.69 -10.00
N GLY A 27 -19.07 0.55 -9.97
CA GLY A 27 -20.37 0.43 -9.34
C GLY A 27 -20.40 0.77 -7.85
N TRP A 28 -19.30 0.49 -7.11
CA TRP A 28 -19.18 0.85 -5.69
C TRP A 28 -19.05 2.36 -5.45
N TYR A 29 -18.45 3.11 -6.38
CA TYR A 29 -18.18 4.54 -6.22
C TYR A 29 -19.20 5.43 -6.94
N GLU A 30 -19.73 5.02 -8.07
CA GLU A 30 -20.71 5.78 -8.86
C GLU A 30 -22.18 5.42 -8.52
N GLY A 31 -22.40 4.34 -7.78
CA GLY A 31 -23.71 3.87 -7.35
C GLY A 31 -24.45 3.13 -8.48
N SER A 32 -24.40 1.81 -8.50
CA SER A 32 -25.06 0.99 -9.53
C SER A 32 -26.20 0.15 -8.96
N PRO A 33 -27.41 0.17 -9.59
CA PRO A 33 -28.58 -0.58 -9.10
C PRO A 33 -28.36 -2.10 -9.04
N TRP A 34 -27.53 -2.67 -9.93
CA TRP A 34 -27.25 -4.11 -9.97
C TRP A 34 -26.51 -4.64 -8.72
N LEU A 35 -25.93 -3.75 -7.90
CA LEU A 35 -25.34 -4.11 -6.59
C LEU A 35 -26.41 -4.25 -5.50
N THR A 36 -27.65 -3.85 -5.75
CA THR A 36 -28.72 -3.88 -4.74
C THR A 36 -29.02 -5.27 -4.19
N PRO A 37 -29.07 -6.36 -4.98
CA PRO A 37 -29.25 -7.71 -4.47
C PRO A 37 -28.15 -8.18 -3.52
N LEU A 38 -26.96 -7.59 -3.57
CA LEU A 38 -25.82 -7.92 -2.71
C LEU A 38 -25.86 -7.25 -1.31
N ARG A 39 -26.81 -6.32 -1.11
CA ARG A 39 -26.94 -5.57 0.16
C ARG A 39 -27.07 -6.44 1.41
N PRO A 40 -27.91 -7.51 1.43
CA PRO A 40 -28.02 -8.36 2.61
C PRO A 40 -26.70 -9.04 2.96
N LEU A 41 -25.92 -9.44 1.94
CA LEU A 41 -24.61 -10.05 2.13
C LEU A 41 -23.59 -9.04 2.68
N GLY A 42 -23.57 -7.81 2.14
CA GLY A 42 -22.73 -6.74 2.67
C GLY A 42 -23.07 -6.38 4.12
N TRP A 43 -24.36 -6.36 4.46
CA TRP A 43 -24.79 -6.16 5.84
C TRP A 43 -24.33 -7.31 6.78
N LEU A 44 -24.42 -8.57 6.33
CA LEU A 44 -23.94 -9.72 7.08
C LEU A 44 -22.43 -9.64 7.33
N VAL A 45 -21.64 -9.32 6.29
CA VAL A 45 -20.18 -9.12 6.42
C VAL A 45 -19.87 -8.04 7.45
N GLY A 46 -20.55 -6.89 7.39
CA GLY A 46 -20.37 -5.82 8.38
C GLY A 46 -20.72 -6.25 9.81
N ARG A 47 -21.79 -7.02 10.00
CA ARG A 47 -22.15 -7.56 11.33
C ARG A 47 -21.14 -8.57 11.87
N VAL A 48 -20.64 -9.45 11.00
CA VAL A 48 -19.59 -10.42 11.37
C VAL A 48 -18.31 -9.70 11.76
N ALA A 49 -17.86 -8.73 10.94
CA ALA A 49 -16.68 -7.92 11.22
C ALA A 49 -16.80 -7.19 12.58
N GLY A 50 -17.92 -6.50 12.81
CA GLY A 50 -18.18 -5.81 14.08
C GLY A 50 -18.27 -6.74 15.29
N ARG A 51 -18.87 -7.95 15.15
CA ARG A 51 -18.87 -8.94 16.22
C ARG A 51 -17.47 -9.47 16.54
N ARG A 52 -16.68 -9.76 15.50
CA ARG A 52 -15.29 -10.21 15.66
C ARG A 52 -14.47 -9.14 16.38
N LEU A 53 -14.54 -7.90 15.92
CA LEU A 53 -13.83 -6.77 16.54
C LEU A 53 -14.17 -6.65 18.04
N ARG A 54 -15.45 -6.61 18.41
CA ARG A 54 -15.87 -6.51 19.81
C ARG A 54 -15.37 -7.69 20.65
N ARG A 55 -15.44 -8.93 20.10
CA ARG A 55 -14.97 -10.13 20.80
C ARG A 55 -13.47 -10.09 21.07
N PHE A 56 -12.69 -9.60 20.11
CA PHE A 56 -11.24 -9.50 20.28
C PHE A 56 -10.87 -8.35 21.22
N ARG A 57 -11.50 -7.19 21.10
CA ARG A 57 -11.28 -6.06 22.04
C ARG A 57 -11.56 -6.43 23.50
N ALA A 58 -12.63 -7.20 23.75
CA ALA A 58 -12.96 -7.68 25.10
C ALA A 58 -11.93 -8.67 25.68
N ARG A 59 -11.06 -9.23 24.85
CA ARG A 59 -10.01 -10.20 25.22
C ARG A 59 -8.60 -9.70 24.96
N ALA A 60 -8.48 -8.44 24.51
CA ALA A 60 -7.19 -7.89 24.10
C ALA A 60 -6.24 -7.88 25.31
N ALA A 61 -5.15 -8.64 25.20
CA ALA A 61 -4.00 -8.49 26.06
C ALA A 61 -3.24 -7.21 25.69
N ARG A 62 -2.55 -6.64 26.64
CA ARG A 62 -1.60 -5.55 26.32
C ARG A 62 -0.50 -6.10 25.42
N PRO A 63 -0.11 -5.35 24.38
CA PRO A 63 1.02 -5.76 23.56
C PRO A 63 2.33 -5.68 24.40
N PRO A 64 3.29 -6.58 24.15
CA PRO A 64 4.57 -6.60 24.89
C PRO A 64 5.43 -5.35 24.63
N VAL A 65 5.16 -4.65 23.53
CA VAL A 65 5.78 -3.39 23.09
C VAL A 65 4.71 -2.52 22.43
N PRO A 66 4.88 -1.21 22.31
CA PRO A 66 3.95 -0.35 21.58
C PRO A 66 3.69 -0.87 20.16
N VAL A 67 2.41 -1.04 19.79
CA VAL A 67 1.98 -1.52 18.46
C VAL A 67 1.02 -0.52 17.84
N LEU A 68 1.46 0.13 16.76
CA LEU A 68 0.67 1.03 15.94
C LEU A 68 0.16 0.29 14.70
N VAL A 69 -1.15 0.19 14.56
CA VAL A 69 -1.77 -0.43 13.39
C VAL A 69 -2.15 0.63 12.37
N VAL A 70 -1.61 0.53 11.16
CA VAL A 70 -2.00 1.34 10.00
C VAL A 70 -2.79 0.47 9.03
N GLY A 71 -3.97 0.95 8.62
CA GLY A 71 -4.81 0.19 7.70
C GLY A 71 -5.80 1.07 6.96
N ASN A 72 -6.72 0.44 6.24
CA ASN A 72 -7.82 1.12 5.57
C ASN A 72 -9.13 0.33 5.67
N LEU A 73 -10.25 1.00 5.42
CA LEU A 73 -11.56 0.35 5.42
C LEU A 73 -11.99 -0.13 4.04
N THR A 74 -11.50 0.49 2.97
CA THR A 74 -11.87 0.15 1.60
C THR A 74 -10.88 -0.83 0.98
N VAL A 75 -11.30 -1.60 0.00
CA VAL A 75 -10.37 -2.30 -0.89
C VAL A 75 -9.66 -1.32 -1.81
N GLY A 76 -8.43 -1.65 -2.21
CA GLY A 76 -7.57 -0.84 -3.10
C GLY A 76 -6.57 0.06 -2.38
N GLY A 77 -5.75 0.74 -3.16
CA GLY A 77 -4.67 1.59 -2.68
C GLY A 77 -5.16 2.93 -2.13
N THR A 78 -4.94 3.19 -0.85
CA THR A 78 -5.30 4.45 -0.17
C THR A 78 -4.09 5.32 0.18
N GLY A 79 -2.86 4.83 -0.04
CA GLY A 79 -1.62 5.53 0.36
C GLY A 79 -1.09 5.11 1.74
N LYS A 80 -1.41 3.91 2.22
CA LYS A 80 -0.91 3.37 3.49
C LYS A 80 0.61 3.27 3.53
N THR A 81 1.20 2.66 2.51
CA THR A 81 2.65 2.38 2.47
C THR A 81 3.51 3.65 2.62
N PRO A 82 3.24 4.77 1.92
CA PRO A 82 3.94 6.03 2.19
C PRO A 82 3.79 6.54 3.62
N LEU A 83 2.61 6.39 4.25
CA LEU A 83 2.41 6.77 5.65
C LEU A 83 3.18 5.87 6.62
N VAL A 84 3.20 4.55 6.39
CA VAL A 84 3.99 3.59 7.18
C VAL A 84 5.48 3.94 7.12
N ILE A 85 5.99 4.26 5.93
CA ILE A 85 7.38 4.70 5.73
C ILE A 85 7.63 5.98 6.54
N ALA A 86 6.80 7.02 6.40
CA ALA A 86 6.97 8.28 7.11
C ALA A 86 6.93 8.12 8.64
N LEU A 87 6.03 7.28 9.16
CA LEU A 87 5.95 6.97 10.59
C LEU A 87 7.19 6.20 11.08
N ALA A 88 7.67 5.23 10.30
CA ALA A 88 8.88 4.48 10.63
C ALA A 88 10.13 5.37 10.61
N GLU A 89 10.28 6.23 9.60
CA GLU A 89 11.36 7.22 9.52
C GLU A 89 11.30 8.20 10.70
N ARG A 90 10.10 8.70 11.04
CA ARG A 90 9.92 9.62 12.16
C ARG A 90 10.26 8.97 13.50
N ALA A 91 9.80 7.74 13.73
CA ALA A 91 10.14 6.98 14.93
C ALA A 91 11.67 6.76 15.05
N ARG A 92 12.34 6.43 13.94
CA ARG A 92 13.80 6.28 13.90
C ARG A 92 14.53 7.59 14.20
N GLN A 93 14.07 8.73 13.63
CA GLN A 93 14.63 10.05 13.91
C GLN A 93 14.52 10.44 15.39
N ARG A 94 13.49 9.93 16.09
CA ARG A 94 13.28 10.12 17.53
C ARG A 94 14.09 9.17 18.41
N GLY A 95 14.97 8.35 17.82
CA GLY A 95 15.78 7.37 18.54
C GLY A 95 15.03 6.10 18.95
N LEU A 96 13.76 5.94 18.54
CA LEU A 96 13.04 4.68 18.69
C LEU A 96 13.62 3.65 17.72
N ARG A 97 13.51 2.39 18.08
CA ARG A 97 13.88 1.26 17.22
C ARG A 97 12.61 0.68 16.58
N PRO A 98 12.10 1.29 15.49
CA PRO A 98 10.88 0.80 14.88
C PRO A 98 11.12 -0.49 14.11
N VAL A 99 10.13 -1.39 14.15
CA VAL A 99 10.04 -2.58 13.30
C VAL A 99 8.69 -2.57 12.62
N VAL A 100 8.65 -2.86 11.30
CA VAL A 100 7.40 -3.00 10.57
C VAL A 100 7.02 -4.48 10.50
N ILE A 101 5.75 -4.80 10.72
CA ILE A 101 5.20 -6.14 10.47
C ILE A 101 4.16 -6.06 9.35
N SER A 102 4.25 -6.97 8.38
CA SER A 102 3.36 -7.02 7.23
C SER A 102 2.93 -8.44 6.90
N ARG A 103 1.91 -8.60 6.05
CA ARG A 103 1.43 -9.90 5.59
C ARG A 103 2.34 -10.51 4.53
N GLY A 104 3.04 -9.66 3.77
CA GLY A 104 3.69 -10.09 2.54
C GLY A 104 2.67 -10.35 1.43
N TYR A 105 1.69 -9.45 1.29
CA TYR A 105 0.69 -9.58 0.22
C TYR A 105 1.37 -9.57 -1.15
N GLY A 106 0.95 -10.50 -2.02
CA GLY A 106 1.58 -10.69 -3.33
C GLY A 106 2.85 -11.56 -3.30
N GLY A 107 3.45 -11.81 -2.13
CA GLY A 107 4.60 -12.70 -1.99
C GLY A 107 4.21 -14.18 -1.96
N GLN A 108 5.14 -15.02 -2.41
CA GLN A 108 4.97 -16.47 -2.51
C GLN A 108 5.73 -17.25 -1.44
N THR A 109 6.47 -16.57 -0.55
CA THR A 109 7.23 -17.25 0.51
C THR A 109 6.33 -18.10 1.39
N GLN A 110 6.83 -19.28 1.77
CA GLN A 110 6.18 -20.20 2.72
C GLN A 110 6.92 -20.26 4.06
N ASN A 111 8.09 -19.63 4.14
CA ASN A 111 8.94 -19.65 5.33
C ASN A 111 8.59 -18.47 6.24
N TYR A 112 7.63 -18.67 7.13
CA TYR A 112 7.18 -17.66 8.08
C TYR A 112 7.55 -18.01 9.54
N PRO A 113 7.83 -16.99 10.39
CA PRO A 113 8.01 -15.57 10.10
C PRO A 113 9.29 -15.30 9.31
N HIS A 114 9.19 -14.47 8.24
CA HIS A 114 10.32 -14.09 7.40
C HIS A 114 10.78 -12.66 7.71
N VAL A 115 12.08 -12.46 7.91
CA VAL A 115 12.68 -11.13 8.02
C VAL A 115 13.13 -10.70 6.65
N VAL A 116 12.57 -9.62 6.14
CA VAL A 116 12.86 -9.10 4.79
C VAL A 116 14.31 -8.64 4.71
N ARG A 117 15.01 -9.14 3.70
CA ARG A 117 16.36 -8.71 3.32
C ARG A 117 16.26 -7.76 2.13
N LEU A 118 17.20 -6.85 1.99
CA LEU A 118 17.19 -5.89 0.88
C LEU A 118 17.46 -6.53 -0.49
N ASP A 119 18.03 -7.73 -0.48
CA ASP A 119 18.31 -8.58 -1.64
C ASP A 119 17.25 -9.69 -1.88
N ASP A 120 16.17 -9.71 -1.09
CA ASP A 120 15.08 -10.65 -1.32
C ASP A 120 14.38 -10.38 -2.67
N ASP A 121 13.95 -11.45 -3.33
CA ASP A 121 13.12 -11.38 -4.53
C ASP A 121 11.72 -10.83 -4.18
N PRO A 122 11.28 -9.73 -4.83
CA PRO A 122 9.93 -9.18 -4.65
C PRO A 122 8.81 -10.19 -4.89
N ALA A 123 9.01 -11.17 -5.78
CA ALA A 123 8.03 -12.25 -6.00
C ALA A 123 7.88 -13.16 -4.76
N GLN A 124 8.91 -13.26 -3.91
CA GLN A 124 8.86 -14.06 -2.69
C GLN A 124 8.30 -13.28 -1.50
N VAL A 125 8.74 -12.04 -1.30
CA VAL A 125 8.40 -11.26 -0.09
C VAL A 125 7.28 -10.24 -0.30
N GLY A 126 6.93 -9.96 -1.54
CA GLY A 126 6.01 -8.89 -1.92
C GLY A 126 6.73 -7.54 -2.15
N ASP A 127 6.20 -6.75 -3.08
CA ASP A 127 6.75 -5.46 -3.47
C ASP A 127 6.65 -4.39 -2.35
N GLU A 128 5.52 -4.33 -1.63
CA GLU A 128 5.33 -3.33 -0.57
C GLU A 128 6.26 -3.53 0.64
N PRO A 129 6.43 -4.74 1.22
CA PRO A 129 7.37 -4.95 2.31
C PRO A 129 8.82 -4.64 1.96
N LEU A 130 9.24 -5.00 0.76
CA LEU A 130 10.60 -4.72 0.29
C LEU A 130 10.81 -3.22 0.06
N LEU A 131 9.80 -2.52 -0.45
CA LEU A 131 9.81 -1.07 -0.56
C LEU A 131 9.96 -0.40 0.83
N ILE A 132 9.17 -0.82 1.82
CA ILE A 132 9.25 -0.30 3.20
C ILE A 132 10.66 -0.53 3.77
N ALA A 133 11.20 -1.74 3.64
CA ALA A 133 12.54 -2.07 4.15
C ALA A 133 13.63 -1.18 3.55
N ARG A 134 13.58 -0.97 2.23
CA ARG A 134 14.55 -0.14 1.50
C ARG A 134 14.44 1.35 1.83
N ARG A 135 13.22 1.88 1.90
CA ARG A 135 12.98 3.32 2.11
C ARG A 135 13.14 3.74 3.56
N ALA A 136 12.48 3.07 4.48
CA ALA A 136 12.53 3.45 5.89
C ALA A 136 13.83 3.01 6.59
N ALA A 137 14.60 2.09 5.97
CA ALA A 137 15.80 1.49 6.53
C ALA A 137 15.55 0.92 7.95
N VAL A 138 14.46 0.16 8.09
CA VAL A 138 14.04 -0.51 9.32
C VAL A 138 13.78 -2.00 9.05
N PRO A 139 13.91 -2.88 10.05
CA PRO A 139 13.54 -4.28 9.90
C PRO A 139 12.06 -4.42 9.54
N VAL A 140 11.77 -5.33 8.59
CA VAL A 140 10.41 -5.72 8.21
C VAL A 140 10.24 -7.21 8.43
N VAL A 141 9.19 -7.62 9.15
CA VAL A 141 8.91 -9.03 9.45
C VAL A 141 7.58 -9.42 8.82
N LEU A 142 7.58 -10.49 8.04
CA LEU A 142 6.40 -11.01 7.35
C LEU A 142 5.84 -12.23 8.06
N ASP A 143 4.54 -12.23 8.29
CA ASP A 143 3.77 -13.42 8.63
C ASP A 143 2.27 -13.15 8.39
N PRO A 144 1.52 -14.04 7.74
CA PRO A 144 0.05 -13.98 7.69
C PRO A 144 -0.60 -13.90 9.08
N GLN A 145 0.01 -14.54 10.09
CA GLN A 145 -0.35 -14.44 11.51
C GLN A 145 0.47 -13.32 12.16
N ARG A 146 -0.15 -12.15 12.32
CA ARG A 146 0.53 -10.92 12.81
C ARG A 146 1.08 -11.05 14.23
N ASP A 147 0.47 -11.88 15.08
CA ASP A 147 0.95 -12.21 16.42
C ASP A 147 2.31 -12.94 16.37
N ARG A 148 2.50 -13.85 15.42
CA ARG A 148 3.79 -14.52 15.18
C ARG A 148 4.85 -13.55 14.68
N ALA A 149 4.46 -12.64 13.74
CA ALA A 149 5.35 -11.58 13.27
C ALA A 149 5.78 -10.67 14.42
N LEU A 150 4.84 -10.28 15.30
CA LEU A 150 5.12 -9.47 16.49
C LEU A 150 6.08 -10.20 17.44
N ALA A 151 5.82 -11.47 17.75
CA ALA A 151 6.70 -12.27 18.62
C ALA A 151 8.12 -12.36 18.06
N ARG A 152 8.27 -12.59 16.76
CA ARG A 152 9.57 -12.60 16.07
C ARG A 152 10.26 -11.25 16.12
N ALA A 153 9.53 -10.15 15.86
CA ALA A 153 10.05 -8.79 15.92
C ALA A 153 10.59 -8.45 17.32
N VAL A 154 9.83 -8.77 18.36
CA VAL A 154 10.23 -8.54 19.76
C VAL A 154 11.47 -9.35 20.12
N ALA A 155 11.48 -10.65 19.82
CA ALA A 155 12.58 -11.54 20.16
C ALA A 155 13.91 -11.16 19.48
N GLN A 156 13.85 -10.72 18.22
CA GLN A 156 15.06 -10.48 17.43
C GLN A 156 15.55 -9.04 17.50
N PHE A 157 14.65 -8.05 17.56
CA PHE A 157 15.03 -6.65 17.40
C PHE A 157 14.79 -5.79 18.64
N GLN A 158 14.05 -6.28 19.63
CA GLN A 158 13.70 -5.53 20.86
C GLN A 158 13.19 -4.11 20.51
N PRO A 159 12.12 -3.97 19.69
CA PRO A 159 11.68 -2.69 19.17
C PRO A 159 11.12 -1.78 20.26
N GLY A 160 11.35 -0.48 20.12
CA GLY A 160 10.63 0.54 20.90
C GLY A 160 9.25 0.86 20.32
N LEU A 161 9.00 0.46 19.08
CA LEU A 161 7.70 0.60 18.40
C LEU A 161 7.57 -0.46 17.29
N VAL A 162 6.43 -1.12 17.21
CA VAL A 162 6.07 -1.96 16.06
C VAL A 162 4.95 -1.25 15.27
N ILE A 163 5.13 -1.15 13.95
CA ILE A 163 4.13 -0.61 13.02
C ILE A 163 3.58 -1.77 12.19
N SER A 164 2.26 -2.03 12.28
CA SER A 164 1.62 -3.06 11.47
C SER A 164 1.03 -2.46 10.20
N ASP A 165 1.60 -2.83 9.06
CA ASP A 165 1.08 -2.47 7.74
C ASP A 165 -0.12 -3.35 7.37
N ASP A 166 -1.21 -2.70 6.90
CA ASP A 166 -2.52 -3.32 6.59
C ASP A 166 -3.04 -4.27 7.68
N GLY A 167 -2.87 -3.84 8.94
CA GLY A 167 -3.19 -4.66 10.10
C GLY A 167 -4.58 -4.46 10.69
N LEU A 168 -5.42 -3.56 10.16
CA LEU A 168 -6.66 -3.13 10.81
C LEU A 168 -7.63 -4.30 11.05
N GLN A 169 -7.80 -5.21 10.09
CA GLN A 169 -8.65 -6.39 10.17
C GLN A 169 -8.03 -7.58 10.92
N HIS A 170 -6.77 -7.47 11.36
CA HIS A 170 -6.11 -8.49 12.19
C HIS A 170 -6.43 -8.24 13.68
N TYR A 171 -7.67 -8.49 14.08
CA TYR A 171 -8.16 -8.18 15.42
C TYR A 171 -7.43 -8.92 16.54
N ALA A 172 -6.82 -10.09 16.25
CA ALA A 172 -6.02 -10.85 17.21
C ALA A 172 -4.71 -10.15 17.59
N LEU A 173 -4.18 -9.27 16.73
CA LEU A 173 -2.99 -8.49 17.01
C LEU A 173 -3.28 -7.48 18.13
N PRO A 174 -2.64 -7.61 19.31
CA PRO A 174 -2.73 -6.59 20.34
C PRO A 174 -2.11 -5.29 19.86
N ARG A 175 -2.75 -4.16 20.16
CA ARG A 175 -2.39 -2.86 19.60
C ARG A 175 -2.57 -1.73 20.60
N SER A 176 -1.71 -0.72 20.50
CA SER A 176 -1.71 0.48 21.32
C SER A 176 -2.31 1.69 20.60
N GLY A 177 -2.38 1.66 19.26
CA GLY A 177 -2.96 2.75 18.47
C GLY A 177 -3.41 2.26 17.10
N GLU A 178 -4.40 2.94 16.52
CA GLU A 178 -4.98 2.63 15.22
C GLU A 178 -5.06 3.86 14.34
N VAL A 179 -4.53 3.76 13.12
CA VAL A 179 -4.63 4.79 12.07
C VAL A 179 -5.35 4.21 10.86
N VAL A 180 -6.40 4.88 10.43
CA VAL A 180 -7.08 4.56 9.17
C VAL A 180 -6.71 5.56 8.09
N VAL A 181 -6.27 5.07 6.94
CA VAL A 181 -6.02 5.89 5.76
C VAL A 181 -7.19 5.77 4.80
N ILE A 182 -7.73 6.91 4.37
CA ILE A 182 -8.77 7.01 3.34
C ILE A 182 -8.25 7.79 2.12
N ASP A 183 -8.67 7.42 0.93
CA ASP A 183 -8.48 8.25 -0.26
C ASP A 183 -9.60 9.31 -0.25
N ALA A 184 -9.24 10.59 -0.12
CA ALA A 184 -10.20 11.68 0.02
C ALA A 184 -11.10 11.86 -1.22
N ARG A 185 -10.63 11.48 -2.43
CA ARG A 185 -11.39 11.60 -3.67
C ARG A 185 -12.41 10.47 -3.82
N ARG A 186 -12.02 9.24 -3.46
CA ARG A 186 -12.88 8.06 -3.57
C ARG A 186 -13.78 7.89 -2.35
N GLY A 187 -13.32 8.37 -1.19
CA GLY A 187 -14.01 8.27 0.08
C GLY A 187 -14.31 6.82 0.46
N LEU A 188 -15.51 6.61 0.96
CA LEU A 188 -16.03 5.30 1.37
C LEU A 188 -16.96 4.66 0.31
N GLY A 189 -16.98 5.21 -0.91
CA GLY A 189 -17.89 4.77 -1.96
C GLY A 189 -19.35 4.81 -1.50
N ASN A 190 -20.14 3.79 -1.83
CA ASN A 190 -21.54 3.66 -1.42
C ASN A 190 -21.74 3.31 0.07
N ARG A 191 -20.68 3.33 0.88
CA ARG A 191 -20.64 3.06 2.34
C ARG A 191 -21.14 1.67 2.75
N ARG A 192 -21.10 0.70 1.85
CA ARG A 192 -21.51 -0.69 2.12
C ARG A 192 -20.29 -1.60 2.21
N CYS A 193 -20.43 -2.67 2.99
CA CYS A 193 -19.40 -3.69 3.05
C CYS A 193 -19.43 -4.60 1.81
N LEU A 194 -18.31 -5.25 1.55
CA LEU A 194 -18.17 -6.27 0.52
C LEU A 194 -19.28 -7.32 0.62
N PRO A 195 -19.80 -7.82 -0.50
CA PRO A 195 -19.49 -7.45 -1.87
C PRO A 195 -20.36 -6.30 -2.41
N ALA A 196 -21.30 -5.76 -1.63
CA ALA A 196 -22.23 -4.72 -2.03
C ALA A 196 -21.59 -3.33 -2.16
N GLY A 197 -20.41 -3.14 -1.61
CA GLY A 197 -19.62 -1.91 -1.64
C GLY A 197 -18.15 -2.21 -1.33
N PRO A 198 -17.30 -1.16 -1.28
CA PRO A 198 -15.86 -1.33 -1.15
C PRO A 198 -15.37 -1.62 0.26
N LEU A 199 -16.24 -1.58 1.29
CA LEU A 199 -15.80 -1.61 2.67
C LEU A 199 -15.51 -3.02 3.17
N ARG A 200 -14.36 -3.19 3.83
CA ARG A 200 -13.97 -4.39 4.60
C ARG A 200 -14.67 -4.43 5.96
N GLU A 201 -14.93 -3.26 6.54
CA GLU A 201 -15.58 -3.03 7.83
C GLU A 201 -16.62 -1.90 7.70
N PRO A 202 -17.65 -1.81 8.57
CA PRO A 202 -18.63 -0.73 8.53
C PRO A 202 -17.99 0.66 8.65
N ALA A 203 -18.58 1.66 8.01
CA ALA A 203 -18.10 3.04 8.06
C ALA A 203 -18.03 3.63 9.49
N SER A 204 -18.86 3.12 10.43
CA SER A 204 -18.82 3.52 11.85
C SER A 204 -17.47 3.27 12.50
N ARG A 205 -16.65 2.39 11.92
CA ARG A 205 -15.31 2.09 12.39
C ARG A 205 -14.39 3.34 12.43
N LEU A 206 -14.65 4.34 11.58
CA LEU A 206 -13.89 5.60 11.61
C LEU A 206 -14.01 6.35 12.96
N GLY A 207 -15.14 6.23 13.66
CA GLY A 207 -15.32 6.82 14.98
C GLY A 207 -14.70 6.03 16.14
N GLU A 208 -14.06 4.90 15.85
CA GLU A 208 -13.50 3.99 16.86
C GLU A 208 -11.97 3.89 16.79
N VAL A 209 -11.32 4.55 15.82
CA VAL A 209 -9.87 4.59 15.64
C VAL A 209 -9.29 5.87 16.23
N ASP A 210 -8.01 5.86 16.57
CA ASP A 210 -7.34 7.01 17.16
C ASP A 210 -7.14 8.15 16.15
N PHE A 211 -6.79 7.79 14.91
CA PHE A 211 -6.58 8.78 13.84
C PHE A 211 -7.19 8.31 12.51
N VAL A 212 -7.77 9.27 11.81
CA VAL A 212 -8.15 9.13 10.40
C VAL A 212 -7.27 10.06 9.58
N VAL A 213 -6.59 9.53 8.57
CA VAL A 213 -5.72 10.28 7.64
C VAL A 213 -6.34 10.24 6.26
N ALA A 214 -6.62 11.41 5.70
CA ALA A 214 -7.20 11.57 4.37
C ALA A 214 -6.11 11.90 3.35
N ASN A 215 -5.87 11.01 2.40
CA ASN A 215 -4.87 11.19 1.36
C ASN A 215 -5.46 11.91 0.15
N GLY A 216 -4.84 13.02 -0.24
CA GLY A 216 -5.12 13.75 -1.49
C GLY A 216 -6.27 14.74 -1.40
N GLY A 217 -6.69 15.13 -0.19
CA GLY A 217 -7.69 16.16 0.05
C GLY A 217 -8.23 16.18 1.47
N ALA A 218 -9.09 17.15 1.77
CA ALA A 218 -9.75 17.26 3.05
C ALA A 218 -10.87 16.21 3.21
N TRP A 219 -11.07 15.73 4.45
CA TRP A 219 -12.16 14.86 4.85
C TRP A 219 -12.61 15.24 6.25
N PRO A 220 -13.93 15.32 6.54
CA PRO A 220 -14.41 15.74 7.86
C PRO A 220 -13.83 14.90 8.99
N GLY A 221 -13.20 15.55 9.96
CA GLY A 221 -12.60 14.89 11.13
C GLY A 221 -11.31 14.11 10.85
N ALA A 222 -10.71 14.27 9.68
CA ALA A 222 -9.46 13.59 9.34
C ALA A 222 -8.29 14.58 9.19
N ILE A 223 -7.10 14.06 9.42
CA ILE A 223 -5.83 14.74 9.14
C ILE A 223 -5.59 14.66 7.64
N THR A 224 -5.32 15.78 6.99
CA THR A 224 -5.00 15.80 5.56
C THR A 224 -3.54 15.39 5.32
N MET A 225 -3.35 14.43 4.44
CA MET A 225 -2.06 13.98 3.92
C MET A 225 -2.00 14.21 2.41
N HIS A 226 -0.88 14.68 1.92
CA HIS A 226 -0.61 14.75 0.50
C HIS A 226 0.56 13.84 0.13
N LEU A 227 0.47 13.15 -0.99
CA LEU A 227 1.62 12.49 -1.57
C LEU A 227 2.33 13.46 -2.50
N THR A 228 3.55 13.84 -2.14
CA THR A 228 4.41 14.71 -2.95
C THR A 228 5.43 13.87 -3.70
N PRO A 229 5.59 14.07 -5.01
CA PRO A 229 6.67 13.44 -5.76
C PRO A 229 8.03 13.96 -5.27
N GLY A 230 9.01 13.07 -5.20
CA GLY A 230 10.42 13.40 -5.03
C GLY A 230 11.13 13.56 -6.37
N ASP A 231 12.46 13.57 -6.34
CA ASP A 231 13.29 13.56 -7.53
C ASP A 231 13.16 12.21 -8.26
N LEU A 232 13.29 12.24 -9.58
CA LEU A 232 13.33 11.02 -10.38
C LEU A 232 14.69 10.33 -10.18
N VAL A 233 14.65 9.03 -9.90
CA VAL A 233 15.84 8.24 -9.58
C VAL A 233 16.01 7.14 -10.62
N ARG A 234 17.21 7.08 -11.26
CA ARG A 234 17.55 6.02 -12.20
C ARG A 234 17.79 4.71 -11.44
N LEU A 235 17.25 3.60 -11.95
CA LEU A 235 17.34 2.31 -11.26
C LEU A 235 18.76 1.73 -11.28
N GLN A 236 19.48 1.94 -12.36
CA GLN A 236 20.79 1.32 -12.61
C GLN A 236 21.86 1.81 -11.62
N ASP A 237 21.98 3.11 -11.42
CA ASP A 237 23.09 3.73 -10.67
C ASP A 237 22.65 4.71 -9.57
N GLY A 238 21.34 4.97 -9.47
CA GLY A 238 20.79 5.88 -8.47
C GLY A 238 20.96 7.37 -8.83
N GLU A 239 21.32 7.72 -10.08
CA GLU A 239 21.31 9.13 -10.51
C GLU A 239 19.96 9.75 -10.18
N SER A 240 19.98 10.92 -9.54
CA SER A 240 18.78 11.64 -9.12
C SER A 240 18.69 12.97 -9.84
N LEU A 241 17.52 13.26 -10.43
CA LEU A 241 17.23 14.52 -11.11
C LEU A 241 15.89 15.07 -10.58
N ASP A 242 15.87 16.37 -10.29
CA ASP A 242 14.61 17.03 -10.05
C ASP A 242 13.77 17.08 -11.35
N ALA A 243 12.47 17.37 -11.20
CA ALA A 243 11.54 17.33 -12.33
C ALA A 243 11.90 18.35 -13.44
N ALA A 244 12.52 19.50 -13.09
CA ALA A 244 12.91 20.52 -14.06
C ALA A 244 14.10 20.05 -14.90
N ALA A 245 15.16 19.59 -14.25
CA ALA A 245 16.35 19.04 -14.90
C ALA A 245 16.01 17.80 -15.75
N PHE A 246 15.14 16.94 -15.24
CA PHE A 246 14.68 15.76 -15.97
C PHE A 246 13.91 16.14 -17.24
N ARG A 247 12.99 17.10 -17.14
CA ARG A 247 12.22 17.61 -18.28
C ARG A 247 13.10 18.27 -19.33
N GLU A 248 14.09 19.07 -18.91
CA GLU A 248 15.05 19.69 -19.81
C GLU A 248 15.85 18.66 -20.60
N ARG A 249 16.26 17.58 -19.92
CA ARG A 249 17.07 16.52 -20.54
C ARG A 249 16.28 15.61 -21.47
N TYR A 250 15.03 15.25 -21.11
CA TYR A 250 14.30 14.19 -21.81
C TYR A 250 12.95 14.63 -22.41
N GLY A 251 12.20 15.50 -21.75
CA GLY A 251 10.91 16.05 -22.22
C GLY A 251 9.77 15.04 -22.35
N ALA A 252 9.95 13.99 -23.13
CA ALA A 252 8.96 12.95 -23.40
C ALA A 252 9.38 11.60 -22.78
N VAL A 253 8.41 10.87 -22.21
CA VAL A 253 8.67 9.66 -21.45
C VAL A 253 7.58 8.59 -21.64
N HIS A 254 7.92 7.34 -21.38
CA HIS A 254 6.95 6.28 -21.12
C HIS A 254 6.64 6.25 -19.62
N GLY A 255 5.36 6.35 -19.25
CA GLY A 255 4.92 6.16 -17.86
C GLY A 255 4.40 4.73 -17.70
N VAL A 256 5.01 3.95 -16.81
CA VAL A 256 4.62 2.55 -16.55
C VAL A 256 4.08 2.42 -15.13
N ALA A 257 2.90 1.80 -14.97
CA ALA A 257 2.31 1.60 -13.65
C ALA A 257 1.51 0.29 -13.58
N GLY A 258 1.93 -0.61 -12.67
CA GLY A 258 1.24 -1.84 -12.26
C GLY A 258 0.68 -1.70 -10.83
N ILE A 259 -0.17 -0.69 -10.62
CA ILE A 259 -0.79 -0.35 -9.33
C ILE A 259 -2.30 -0.19 -9.47
N GLY A 260 -3.04 -0.22 -8.36
CA GLY A 260 -4.51 -0.13 -8.35
C GLY A 260 -5.10 1.19 -8.87
N ASN A 261 -4.31 2.27 -9.04
CA ASN A 261 -4.76 3.54 -9.63
C ASN A 261 -3.66 4.15 -10.53
N PRO A 262 -3.42 3.59 -11.72
CA PRO A 262 -2.36 4.05 -12.62
C PRO A 262 -2.59 5.48 -13.14
N ASP A 263 -3.85 5.90 -13.34
CA ASP A 263 -4.18 7.24 -13.84
C ASP A 263 -3.69 8.36 -12.91
N ARG A 264 -3.63 8.09 -11.60
CA ARG A 264 -3.06 9.05 -10.64
C ARG A 264 -1.58 9.27 -10.90
N PHE A 265 -0.85 8.19 -11.15
CA PHE A 265 0.58 8.25 -11.44
C PHE A 265 0.85 9.01 -12.75
N PHE A 266 0.15 8.69 -13.82
CA PHE A 266 0.30 9.37 -15.11
C PHE A 266 -0.03 10.87 -15.02
N ARG A 267 -1.07 11.24 -14.27
CA ARG A 267 -1.37 12.65 -13.99
C ARG A 267 -0.27 13.34 -13.20
N THR A 268 0.35 12.65 -12.25
CA THR A 268 1.48 13.20 -11.50
C THR A 268 2.64 13.52 -12.42
N LEU A 269 3.02 12.61 -13.32
CA LEU A 269 4.07 12.87 -14.32
C LEU A 269 3.71 14.03 -15.24
N ALA A 270 2.46 14.12 -15.71
CA ALA A 270 2.02 15.24 -16.54
C ALA A 270 2.05 16.59 -15.78
N LEU A 271 1.71 16.61 -14.48
CA LEU A 271 1.82 17.80 -13.64
C LEU A 271 3.28 18.24 -13.41
N LEU A 272 4.23 17.33 -13.49
CA LEU A 272 5.67 17.65 -13.51
C LEU A 272 6.14 18.22 -14.85
N GLY A 273 5.23 18.36 -15.83
CA GLY A 273 5.50 18.94 -17.15
C GLY A 273 6.09 17.96 -18.17
N LEU A 274 5.97 16.64 -17.92
CA LEU A 274 6.46 15.61 -18.85
C LEU A 274 5.39 15.25 -19.88
N ALA A 275 5.80 15.03 -21.13
CA ALA A 275 4.94 14.44 -22.17
C ALA A 275 4.90 12.91 -21.99
N VAL A 276 3.81 12.41 -21.41
CA VAL A 276 3.69 11.01 -20.97
C VAL A 276 2.96 10.15 -21.99
N THR A 277 3.59 9.04 -22.42
CA THR A 277 2.92 7.92 -23.08
C THR A 277 2.56 6.89 -22.00
N PRO A 278 1.28 6.70 -21.62
CA PRO A 278 0.90 5.88 -20.47
C PRO A 278 0.82 4.38 -20.84
N HIS A 279 1.35 3.53 -19.97
CA HIS A 279 1.26 2.07 -20.05
C HIS A 279 0.78 1.53 -18.70
N ALA A 280 -0.50 1.17 -18.63
CA ALA A 280 -1.12 0.62 -17.42
C ALA A 280 -1.07 -0.91 -17.44
N PHE A 281 -0.55 -1.50 -16.36
CA PHE A 281 -0.51 -2.94 -16.12
C PHE A 281 -1.46 -3.33 -14.97
N ALA A 282 -1.69 -4.62 -14.80
CA ALA A 282 -2.44 -5.13 -13.65
C ALA A 282 -1.71 -4.80 -12.34
N ASP A 283 -2.47 -4.61 -11.24
CA ASP A 283 -1.85 -4.44 -9.91
C ASP A 283 -0.99 -5.66 -9.57
N HIS A 284 0.19 -5.43 -9.02
CA HIS A 284 1.22 -6.42 -8.73
C HIS A 284 1.78 -7.17 -9.98
N HIS A 285 1.70 -6.57 -11.16
CA HIS A 285 2.28 -7.16 -12.38
C HIS A 285 3.77 -7.49 -12.19
N GLY A 286 4.17 -8.71 -12.55
CA GLY A 286 5.57 -9.12 -12.62
C GLY A 286 6.17 -8.70 -13.96
N PHE A 287 6.96 -7.64 -13.95
CA PHE A 287 7.55 -7.11 -15.19
C PHE A 287 8.60 -8.03 -15.78
N THR A 288 8.63 -8.05 -17.09
CA THR A 288 9.68 -8.68 -17.91
C THR A 288 10.34 -7.64 -18.79
N ALA A 289 11.56 -7.89 -19.27
CA ALA A 289 12.26 -6.94 -20.14
C ALA A 289 11.42 -6.52 -21.39
N PRO A 290 10.70 -7.43 -22.08
CA PRO A 290 9.81 -7.04 -23.18
C PRO A 290 8.68 -6.08 -22.81
N ASP A 291 8.19 -6.09 -21.55
CA ASP A 291 7.14 -5.16 -21.10
C ASP A 291 7.63 -3.70 -21.08
N LEU A 292 8.94 -3.49 -21.01
CA LEU A 292 9.61 -2.20 -20.89
C LEU A 292 10.39 -1.80 -22.14
N ASP A 293 10.38 -2.64 -23.17
CA ASP A 293 11.07 -2.36 -24.42
C ASP A 293 10.19 -1.56 -25.39
N PHE A 294 10.25 -0.24 -25.23
CA PHE A 294 9.65 0.71 -26.16
C PHE A 294 10.71 1.20 -27.14
N ALA A 295 10.76 0.69 -28.33
CA ALA A 295 11.81 0.80 -29.36
C ALA A 295 12.33 2.23 -29.72
N ASP A 296 11.90 3.28 -29.04
CA ASP A 296 12.22 4.69 -29.33
C ASP A 296 13.28 5.30 -28.41
N GLY A 297 13.83 4.54 -27.47
CA GLY A 297 14.93 4.96 -26.58
C GLY A 297 14.57 6.01 -25.51
N ARG A 298 13.28 6.39 -25.39
CA ARG A 298 12.84 7.34 -24.36
C ARG A 298 12.93 6.73 -22.95
N PRO A 299 13.12 7.57 -21.90
CA PRO A 299 13.06 7.09 -20.53
C PRO A 299 11.72 6.44 -20.18
N VAL A 300 11.80 5.42 -19.35
CA VAL A 300 10.66 4.70 -18.78
C VAL A 300 10.57 5.04 -17.31
N ILE A 301 9.55 5.78 -16.92
CA ILE A 301 9.32 6.16 -15.52
C ILE A 301 8.25 5.25 -14.93
N MET A 302 8.55 4.64 -13.80
CA MET A 302 7.65 3.76 -13.08
C MET A 302 7.42 4.22 -11.63
N THR A 303 6.40 3.64 -10.98
CA THR A 303 6.22 3.86 -9.54
C THR A 303 7.33 3.17 -8.75
N GLU A 304 7.61 3.63 -7.51
CA GLU A 304 8.57 2.93 -6.65
C GLU A 304 8.18 1.46 -6.37
N LYS A 305 6.86 1.20 -6.25
CA LYS A 305 6.34 -0.15 -6.06
C LYS A 305 6.68 -1.06 -7.24
N ASP A 306 6.63 -0.53 -8.45
CA ASP A 306 7.01 -1.26 -9.66
C ASP A 306 8.52 -1.36 -9.82
N ALA A 307 9.25 -0.29 -9.50
CA ALA A 307 10.70 -0.24 -9.56
C ALA A 307 11.40 -1.30 -8.70
N VAL A 308 10.79 -1.69 -7.58
CA VAL A 308 11.31 -2.78 -6.73
C VAL A 308 11.45 -4.09 -7.51
N LYS A 309 10.57 -4.34 -8.48
CA LYS A 309 10.53 -5.54 -9.33
C LYS A 309 11.46 -5.46 -10.54
N CYS A 310 11.94 -4.26 -10.89
CA CYS A 310 12.71 -4.02 -12.11
C CYS A 310 14.19 -3.72 -11.86
N ARG A 311 14.67 -3.81 -10.62
CA ARG A 311 16.07 -3.46 -10.28
C ARG A 311 17.13 -4.36 -10.90
N GLU A 312 16.77 -5.59 -11.26
CA GLU A 312 17.67 -6.52 -11.90
C GLU A 312 17.81 -6.28 -13.43
N PHE A 313 16.98 -5.41 -13.98
CA PHE A 313 17.09 -5.06 -15.40
C PHE A 313 18.21 -4.02 -15.58
N ASP A 314 19.23 -4.40 -16.34
CA ASP A 314 20.34 -3.50 -16.70
C ASP A 314 19.95 -2.62 -17.87
N ASP A 315 19.04 -1.66 -17.61
CA ASP A 315 18.54 -0.72 -18.62
C ASP A 315 18.63 0.72 -18.08
N PRO A 316 19.50 1.57 -18.66
CA PRO A 316 19.71 2.95 -18.22
C PRO A 316 18.49 3.86 -18.45
N ARG A 317 17.49 3.41 -19.20
CA ARG A 317 16.24 4.14 -19.44
C ARG A 317 15.27 4.06 -18.27
N LEU A 318 15.47 3.13 -17.32
CA LEU A 318 14.54 2.89 -16.23
C LEU A 318 14.74 3.88 -15.09
N TRP A 319 13.67 4.61 -14.77
CA TRP A 319 13.61 5.58 -13.70
C TRP A 319 12.40 5.30 -12.79
N MET A 320 12.52 5.63 -11.53
CA MET A 320 11.38 5.63 -10.62
C MET A 320 11.06 7.05 -10.15
N LEU A 321 9.77 7.29 -9.87
CA LEU A 321 9.31 8.49 -9.18
C LEU A 321 8.93 8.14 -7.76
N PRO A 322 9.78 8.45 -6.76
CA PRO A 322 9.44 8.29 -5.36
C PRO A 322 8.30 9.21 -4.95
N VAL A 323 7.51 8.77 -3.95
CA VAL A 323 6.48 9.61 -3.33
C VAL A 323 6.65 9.63 -1.82
N HIS A 324 6.44 10.82 -1.24
CA HIS A 324 6.54 11.05 0.20
C HIS A 324 5.18 11.41 0.78
N ALA A 325 4.83 10.84 1.92
CA ALA A 325 3.67 11.25 2.68
C ALA A 325 3.99 12.58 3.37
N ASN A 326 3.42 13.66 2.88
CA ASN A 326 3.60 14.99 3.44
C ASN A 326 2.55 15.24 4.53
N LEU A 327 3.02 15.21 5.78
CA LEU A 327 2.30 15.58 6.99
C LEU A 327 3.21 16.45 7.87
N PRO A 328 2.64 17.38 8.66
CA PRO A 328 3.44 18.12 9.64
C PRO A 328 4.15 17.16 10.61
N PRO A 329 5.43 17.39 10.95
CA PRO A 329 6.16 16.54 11.89
C PRO A 329 5.44 16.35 13.23
N VAL A 330 4.80 17.40 13.75
CA VAL A 330 4.00 17.34 14.98
C VAL A 330 2.84 16.33 14.90
N THR A 331 2.27 16.15 13.70
CA THR A 331 1.20 15.16 13.48
C THR A 331 1.75 13.74 13.51
N LEU A 332 2.91 13.50 12.86
CA LEU A 332 3.59 12.21 12.92
C LEU A 332 3.99 11.87 14.37
N ASP A 333 4.47 12.87 15.12
CA ASP A 333 4.78 12.72 16.56
C ASP A 333 3.53 12.34 17.36
N ALA A 334 2.42 13.05 17.19
CA ALA A 334 1.18 12.75 17.90
C ALA A 334 0.67 11.31 17.63
N ILE A 335 0.81 10.82 16.39
CA ILE A 335 0.45 9.44 16.03
C ILE A 335 1.37 8.44 16.74
N VAL A 336 2.68 8.69 16.74
CA VAL A 336 3.67 7.83 17.41
C VAL A 336 3.44 7.85 18.92
N ASP A 337 3.28 9.04 19.54
CA ASP A 337 3.07 9.21 20.97
C ASP A 337 1.82 8.51 21.48
N ARG A 338 0.74 8.50 20.68
CA ARG A 338 -0.48 7.76 21.01
C ARG A 338 -0.22 6.27 21.21
N ALA A 339 0.65 5.69 20.39
CA ALA A 339 1.02 4.28 20.54
C ALA A 339 1.91 4.03 21.77
N LEU A 340 2.75 4.99 22.14
CA LEU A 340 3.65 4.88 23.30
C LEU A 340 2.88 5.05 24.64
N GLN A 341 1.93 5.99 24.72
CA GLN A 341 1.20 6.32 25.95
C GLN A 341 0.37 5.16 26.54
N GLN A 342 -0.06 4.20 25.75
CA GLN A 342 -0.85 3.06 26.27
C GLN A 342 0.00 2.01 27.00
N GLN A 343 1.31 2.17 27.07
CA GLN A 343 2.16 1.28 27.89
C GLN A 343 2.34 1.79 29.32
N ASP A 344 2.14 3.08 29.56
CA ASP A 344 2.36 3.70 30.88
C ASP A 344 1.11 3.67 31.78
N GLN A 345 -0.04 3.16 31.28
CA GLN A 345 -1.29 2.94 32.02
C GLN A 345 -1.55 1.44 32.26
#